data_f3e5ee8ddab306166613a3cf6ffda956
#
_entry.id   f3e5ee8ddab306166613a3cf6ffda956
#
_cell.length_a   1.000
_cell.length_b   1.000
_cell.length_c   1.000
_cell.angle_alpha   90.00
_cell.angle_beta   90.00
_cell.angle_gamma   90.00
#
_symmetry.space_group_name_H-M   'P 1'
#
loop_
_entity.id
_entity.type
_entity.pdbx_description
1 polymer ?
#
loop_
_entity_poly.entity_id
_entity_poly.type
_entity_poly.pdbx_seq_one_letter_code
_entity_poly.pdbx_strand_id
1 'polypeptide(L)'
;LQETLHVFIHNGLQLFRQQAVSILEIGFGTGLNALVTYLKHTDLNLSIHYETVEAYPLSWEEASLMNFPSVLNSPTLSPVFEQMHTCAWDEPIALSPTFSFKKRLQRFEEIDDSASFDLIYFDAFGAQVQPELWEVSIFRKMYNALKPNGYLVTYAAKGSVRRAMQACGFGVERLPGPPMKREMLRARKG
;
A
#
# COMPACT_ATOMS: atom_id res chain seq x y z
N LEU A 1 -8.09 -0.28 10.77
CA LEU A 1 -7.85 -1.72 10.68
C LEU A 1 -8.85 -2.43 9.74
N GLN A 2 -10.16 -2.23 9.88
CA GLN A 2 -11.15 -2.91 9.00
C GLN A 2 -10.96 -2.53 7.53
N GLU A 3 -10.66 -1.28 7.24
CA GLU A 3 -10.35 -0.81 5.88
C GLU A 3 -9.06 -1.47 5.34
N THR A 4 -7.99 -1.50 6.14
CA THR A 4 -6.73 -2.17 5.79
C THR A 4 -6.96 -3.64 5.43
N LEU A 5 -7.66 -4.38 6.28
CA LEU A 5 -7.96 -5.78 6.05
C LEU A 5 -8.80 -6.01 4.80
N HIS A 6 -9.82 -5.18 4.59
CA HIS A 6 -10.74 -5.34 3.46
C HIS A 6 -10.09 -4.93 2.13
N VAL A 7 -9.53 -3.71 2.07
CA VAL A 7 -9.01 -3.12 0.81
C VAL A 7 -7.69 -3.76 0.41
N PHE A 8 -6.71 -3.71 1.33
CA PHE A 8 -5.34 -4.04 0.98
C PHE A 8 -5.02 -5.52 1.14
N ILE A 9 -5.58 -6.18 2.15
CA ILE A 9 -5.31 -7.60 2.35
C ILE A 9 -6.25 -8.47 1.52
N HIS A 10 -7.58 -8.39 1.73
CA HIS A 10 -8.52 -9.29 1.06
C HIS A 10 -8.62 -9.03 -0.44
N ASN A 11 -8.69 -7.78 -0.87
CA ASN A 11 -8.85 -7.43 -2.28
C ASN A 11 -7.52 -7.16 -3.01
N GLY A 12 -6.38 -7.13 -2.29
CA GLY A 12 -5.04 -6.94 -2.82
C GLY A 12 -4.14 -8.15 -2.56
N LEU A 13 -3.55 -8.26 -1.36
CA LEU A 13 -2.53 -9.27 -1.03
C LEU A 13 -2.99 -10.71 -1.28
N GLN A 14 -4.24 -11.04 -0.98
CA GLN A 14 -4.80 -12.39 -1.15
C GLN A 14 -4.99 -12.82 -2.61
N LEU A 15 -4.74 -11.94 -3.59
CA LEU A 15 -4.63 -12.33 -5.00
C LEU A 15 -3.38 -13.18 -5.28
N PHE A 16 -2.40 -13.12 -4.38
CA PHE A 16 -1.12 -13.80 -4.49
C PHE A 16 -1.01 -14.92 -3.44
N ARG A 17 -0.41 -16.04 -3.82
CA ARG A 17 -0.15 -17.17 -2.91
C ARG A 17 1.13 -17.88 -3.32
N GLN A 18 1.93 -18.32 -2.32
CA GLN A 18 3.10 -19.20 -2.52
C GLN A 18 4.10 -18.63 -3.54
N GLN A 19 4.35 -17.32 -3.49
CA GLN A 19 5.24 -16.64 -4.44
C GLN A 19 5.92 -15.41 -3.83
N ALA A 20 6.89 -14.86 -4.55
CA ALA A 20 7.44 -13.55 -4.25
C ALA A 20 6.51 -12.46 -4.79
N VAL A 21 6.30 -11.40 -4.00
CA VAL A 21 5.45 -10.26 -4.37
C VAL A 21 6.15 -8.96 -4.01
N SER A 22 6.29 -8.08 -4.99
CA SER A 22 6.78 -6.71 -4.78
C SER A 22 5.60 -5.76 -4.63
N ILE A 23 5.55 -5.04 -3.51
CA ILE A 23 4.46 -4.13 -3.14
C ILE A 23 5.00 -2.71 -3.07
N LEU A 24 4.28 -1.77 -3.68
CA LEU A 24 4.47 -0.33 -3.47
C LEU A 24 3.27 0.23 -2.71
N GLU A 25 3.51 0.85 -1.57
CA GLU A 25 2.51 1.60 -0.83
C GLU A 25 2.67 3.10 -1.09
N ILE A 26 1.57 3.76 -1.43
CA ILE A 26 1.49 5.21 -1.61
C ILE A 26 0.87 5.80 -0.35
N GLY A 27 1.72 6.42 0.48
CA GLY A 27 1.37 6.95 1.79
C GLY A 27 1.64 5.95 2.91
N PHE A 28 2.82 6.04 3.56
CA PHE A 28 3.16 5.20 4.72
C PHE A 28 2.28 5.53 5.93
N GLY A 29 2.07 6.83 6.15
CA GLY A 29 1.26 7.33 7.26
C GLY A 29 1.66 6.73 8.61
N THR A 30 0.72 6.02 9.25
CA THR A 30 0.94 5.38 10.56
C THR A 30 1.58 3.99 10.48
N GLY A 31 1.87 3.47 9.28
CA GLY A 31 2.49 2.16 9.07
C GLY A 31 1.56 0.95 9.25
N LEU A 32 0.24 1.18 9.37
CA LEU A 32 -0.71 0.10 9.63
C LEU A 32 -0.76 -0.93 8.50
N ASN A 33 -0.78 -0.50 7.24
CA ASN A 33 -0.87 -1.41 6.10
C ASN A 33 0.39 -2.29 5.99
N ALA A 34 1.56 -1.71 6.21
CA ALA A 34 2.83 -2.44 6.23
C ALA A 34 2.85 -3.48 7.37
N LEU A 35 2.44 -3.09 8.58
CA LEU A 35 2.41 -3.98 9.74
C LEU A 35 1.41 -5.13 9.56
N VAL A 36 0.22 -4.86 9.02
CA VAL A 36 -0.78 -5.90 8.76
C VAL A 36 -0.33 -6.82 7.62
N THR A 37 0.33 -6.28 6.58
CA THR A 37 0.93 -7.08 5.52
C THR A 37 2.01 -8.00 6.08
N TYR A 38 2.89 -7.49 6.96
CA TYR A 38 3.88 -8.31 7.66
C TYR A 38 3.23 -9.41 8.49
N LEU A 39 2.16 -9.12 9.22
CA LEU A 39 1.43 -10.14 9.99
C LEU A 39 0.84 -11.24 9.10
N LYS A 40 0.37 -10.88 7.89
CA LYS A 40 -0.40 -11.78 7.02
C LYS A 40 0.41 -12.53 5.96
N HIS A 41 1.64 -12.11 5.66
CA HIS A 41 2.41 -12.72 4.57
C HIS A 41 2.74 -14.20 4.81
N THR A 42 2.98 -14.60 6.05
CA THR A 42 3.28 -16.00 6.41
C THR A 42 2.07 -16.91 6.23
N ASP A 43 0.85 -16.44 6.57
CA ASP A 43 -0.39 -17.20 6.38
C ASP A 43 -0.64 -17.52 4.88
N LEU A 44 -0.09 -16.71 3.99
CA LEU A 44 -0.24 -16.84 2.54
C LEU A 44 0.99 -17.49 1.87
N ASN A 45 2.02 -17.84 2.65
CA ASN A 45 3.31 -18.33 2.18
C ASN A 45 3.95 -17.41 1.13
N LEU A 46 3.96 -16.09 1.41
CA LEU A 46 4.54 -15.07 0.53
C LEU A 46 5.94 -14.68 0.97
N SER A 47 6.80 -14.38 -0.01
CA SER A 47 8.03 -13.63 0.20
C SER A 47 7.78 -12.20 -0.29
N ILE A 48 7.89 -11.21 0.58
CA ILE A 48 7.51 -9.83 0.31
C ILE A 48 8.73 -8.92 0.14
N HIS A 49 8.71 -8.15 -0.94
CA HIS A 49 9.50 -6.95 -1.09
C HIS A 49 8.55 -5.75 -0.97
N TYR A 50 8.61 -5.05 0.16
CA TYR A 50 7.71 -3.95 0.48
C TYR A 50 8.42 -2.61 0.41
N GLU A 51 7.98 -1.74 -0.48
CA GLU A 51 8.41 -0.34 -0.50
C GLU A 51 7.23 0.58 -0.18
N THR A 52 7.47 1.62 0.59
CA THR A 52 6.48 2.65 0.88
C THR A 52 7.06 4.04 0.61
N VAL A 53 6.23 4.92 0.06
CA VAL A 53 6.58 6.30 -0.27
C VAL A 53 5.84 7.25 0.65
N GLU A 54 6.57 8.17 1.27
CA GLU A 54 5.99 9.20 2.17
C GLU A 54 6.77 10.51 2.02
N ALA A 55 6.06 11.61 1.89
CA ALA A 55 6.65 12.94 1.79
C ALA A 55 6.70 13.67 3.15
N TYR A 56 5.80 13.32 4.07
CA TYR A 56 5.61 14.00 5.36
C TYR A 56 5.50 12.95 6.49
N PRO A 57 6.60 12.26 6.79
CA PRO A 57 6.57 11.15 7.74
C PRO A 57 6.19 11.59 9.15
N LEU A 58 5.43 10.74 9.84
CA LEU A 58 5.23 10.85 11.28
C LEU A 58 6.50 10.46 12.02
N SER A 59 6.75 11.10 13.16
CA SER A 59 7.81 10.68 14.08
C SER A 59 7.46 9.34 14.74
N TRP A 60 8.47 8.66 15.28
CA TRP A 60 8.21 7.42 16.04
C TRP A 60 7.36 7.70 17.29
N GLU A 61 7.59 8.83 17.96
CA GLU A 61 6.82 9.25 19.12
C GLU A 61 5.33 9.34 18.80
N GLU A 62 4.97 9.91 17.64
CA GLU A 62 3.58 10.02 17.18
C GLU A 62 3.01 8.65 16.77
N ALA A 63 3.75 7.88 15.98
CA ALA A 63 3.32 6.59 15.50
C ALA A 63 3.13 5.57 16.63
N SER A 64 3.98 5.59 17.64
CA SER A 64 3.93 4.69 18.80
C SER A 64 2.63 4.81 19.61
N LEU A 65 1.99 6.00 19.59
CA LEU A 65 0.72 6.24 20.25
C LEU A 65 -0.45 5.45 19.64
N MET A 66 -0.31 4.99 18.40
CA MET A 66 -1.35 4.20 17.72
C MET A 66 -1.52 2.79 18.33
N ASN A 67 -0.50 2.28 19.01
CA ASN A 67 -0.50 0.99 19.73
C ASN A 67 -1.05 -0.19 18.91
N PHE A 68 -0.76 -0.21 17.60
CA PHE A 68 -1.27 -1.23 16.69
C PHE A 68 -0.93 -2.67 17.08
N PRO A 69 0.25 -3.01 17.62
CA PRO A 69 0.52 -4.37 18.07
C PRO A 69 -0.50 -4.90 19.10
N SER A 70 -0.95 -4.04 20.02
CA SER A 70 -2.02 -4.41 20.98
C SER A 70 -3.38 -4.50 20.28
N VAL A 71 -3.72 -3.55 19.41
CA VAL A 71 -4.98 -3.55 18.64
C VAL A 71 -5.11 -4.81 17.78
N LEU A 72 -3.98 -5.31 17.28
CA LEU A 72 -3.90 -6.55 16.49
C LEU A 72 -3.84 -7.83 17.35
N ASN A 73 -3.89 -7.70 18.69
CA ASN A 73 -3.67 -8.80 19.63
C ASN A 73 -2.35 -9.57 19.36
N SER A 74 -1.32 -8.86 18.92
CA SER A 74 -0.03 -9.41 18.53
C SER A 74 1.11 -8.55 19.09
N PRO A 75 1.31 -8.55 20.41
CA PRO A 75 2.34 -7.71 21.06
C PRO A 75 3.77 -8.02 20.59
N THR A 76 4.00 -9.22 20.06
CA THR A 76 5.27 -9.63 19.45
C THR A 76 5.64 -8.83 18.20
N LEU A 77 4.71 -8.07 17.62
CA LEU A 77 4.96 -7.16 16.49
C LEU A 77 5.57 -5.82 16.93
N SER A 78 5.63 -5.51 18.23
CA SER A 78 6.15 -4.22 18.69
C SER A 78 7.56 -3.90 18.19
N PRO A 79 8.55 -4.83 18.24
CA PRO A 79 9.88 -4.55 17.70
C PRO A 79 9.88 -4.31 16.19
N VAL A 80 9.04 -5.03 15.44
CA VAL A 80 8.92 -4.88 13.98
C VAL A 80 8.28 -3.53 13.64
N PHE A 81 7.25 -3.13 14.38
CA PHE A 81 6.57 -1.85 14.20
C PHE A 81 7.52 -0.67 14.47
N GLU A 82 8.29 -0.74 15.56
CA GLU A 82 9.34 0.24 15.86
C GLU A 82 10.39 0.28 14.75
N GLN A 83 10.89 -0.87 14.30
CA GLN A 83 11.88 -0.96 13.24
C GLN A 83 11.38 -0.37 11.92
N MET A 84 10.11 -0.58 11.55
CA MET A 84 9.51 0.04 10.36
C MET A 84 9.56 1.57 10.41
N HIS A 85 9.37 2.17 11.59
CA HIS A 85 9.42 3.62 11.74
C HIS A 85 10.83 4.18 11.87
N THR A 86 11.71 3.50 12.61
CA THR A 86 13.04 4.01 12.98
C THR A 86 14.14 3.67 11.98
N CYS A 87 13.94 2.71 11.07
CA CYS A 87 14.95 2.38 10.05
C CYS A 87 15.27 3.60 9.16
N ALA A 88 16.45 3.58 8.56
CA ALA A 88 16.88 4.62 7.63
C ALA A 88 15.93 4.73 6.42
N TRP A 89 15.81 5.94 5.89
CA TRP A 89 15.11 6.20 4.62
C TRP A 89 15.98 5.77 3.46
N ASP A 90 15.35 5.33 2.38
CA ASP A 90 15.96 4.93 1.09
C ASP A 90 16.89 3.71 1.18
N GLU A 91 17.00 3.08 2.33
CA GLU A 91 17.77 1.86 2.55
C GLU A 91 16.85 0.67 2.84
N PRO A 92 17.03 -0.46 2.13
CA PRO A 92 16.26 -1.66 2.41
C PRO A 92 16.76 -2.36 3.68
N ILE A 93 15.84 -2.88 4.48
CA ILE A 93 16.13 -3.73 5.64
C ILE A 93 15.39 -5.06 5.54
N ALA A 94 15.89 -6.10 6.17
CA ALA A 94 15.20 -7.37 6.34
C ALA A 94 14.47 -7.36 7.69
N LEU A 95 13.14 -7.35 7.66
CA LEU A 95 12.32 -7.52 8.87
C LEU A 95 12.18 -9.00 9.25
N SER A 96 12.28 -9.88 8.26
CA SER A 96 12.38 -11.34 8.42
C SER A 96 13.07 -11.95 7.18
N PRO A 97 13.40 -13.25 7.17
CA PRO A 97 13.97 -13.91 5.98
C PRO A 97 13.08 -13.83 4.74
N THR A 98 11.78 -13.62 4.91
CA THR A 98 10.79 -13.54 3.83
C THR A 98 10.13 -12.17 3.69
N PHE A 99 10.65 -11.15 4.37
CA PHE A 99 10.09 -9.80 4.28
C PHE A 99 11.19 -8.73 4.28
N SER A 100 11.44 -8.13 3.13
CA SER A 100 12.27 -6.93 3.02
C SER A 100 11.37 -5.69 3.01
N PHE A 101 11.87 -4.61 3.61
CA PHE A 101 11.13 -3.36 3.80
C PHE A 101 12.02 -2.16 3.48
N LYS A 102 11.46 -1.18 2.76
CA LYS A 102 12.15 0.06 2.44
C LYS A 102 11.15 1.23 2.50
N LYS A 103 11.54 2.28 3.21
CA LYS A 103 10.85 3.59 3.16
C LYS A 103 11.55 4.49 2.15
N ARG A 104 10.78 5.22 1.34
CA ARG A 104 11.29 6.22 0.40
C ARG A 104 10.79 7.59 0.82
N LEU A 105 11.70 8.51 1.14
CA LEU A 105 11.37 9.89 1.47
C LEU A 105 11.26 10.68 0.18
N GLN A 106 10.07 10.67 -0.44
CA GLN A 106 9.86 11.37 -1.71
C GLN A 106 8.39 11.73 -1.90
N ARG A 107 8.13 12.68 -2.80
CA ARG A 107 6.77 13.03 -3.22
C ARG A 107 6.25 12.00 -4.24
N PHE A 108 4.93 11.84 -4.32
CA PHE A 108 4.33 10.86 -5.25
C PHE A 108 4.55 11.24 -6.71
N GLU A 109 4.67 12.53 -7.01
CA GLU A 109 4.99 13.06 -8.35
C GLU A 109 6.41 12.70 -8.84
N GLU A 110 7.28 12.32 -7.92
CA GLU A 110 8.67 11.96 -8.21
C GLU A 110 8.86 10.46 -8.48
N ILE A 111 7.81 9.65 -8.27
CA ILE A 111 7.86 8.21 -8.55
C ILE A 111 8.09 8.01 -10.06
N ASP A 112 9.13 7.25 -10.40
CA ASP A 112 9.56 6.97 -11.77
C ASP A 112 9.81 5.48 -12.03
N ASP A 113 9.35 4.63 -11.13
CA ASP A 113 9.49 3.17 -11.23
C ASP A 113 8.86 2.62 -12.52
N SER A 114 9.46 1.58 -13.08
CA SER A 114 8.99 0.92 -14.30
C SER A 114 8.94 -0.60 -14.11
N ALA A 115 7.75 -1.18 -14.25
CA ALA A 115 7.50 -2.61 -14.19
C ALA A 115 8.19 -3.33 -13.00
N SER A 116 8.15 -2.70 -11.81
CA SER A 116 8.86 -3.15 -10.62
C SER A 116 7.95 -3.86 -9.61
N PHE A 117 6.66 -3.52 -9.59
CA PHE A 117 5.73 -3.97 -8.54
C PHE A 117 4.61 -4.85 -9.08
N ASP A 118 4.24 -5.84 -8.29
CA ASP A 118 3.11 -6.74 -8.57
C ASP A 118 1.81 -6.15 -8.03
N LEU A 119 1.90 -5.37 -6.95
CA LEU A 119 0.76 -4.80 -6.25
C LEU A 119 1.06 -3.37 -5.78
N ILE A 120 0.11 -2.47 -5.96
CA ILE A 120 0.15 -1.13 -5.39
C ILE A 120 -0.99 -0.97 -4.38
N TYR A 121 -0.64 -0.55 -3.17
CA TYR A 121 -1.57 -0.03 -2.16
C TYR A 121 -1.64 1.49 -2.33
N PHE A 122 -2.74 2.00 -2.87
CA PHE A 122 -2.91 3.42 -3.06
C PHE A 122 -3.74 4.00 -1.91
N ASP A 123 -3.05 4.44 -0.86
CA ASP A 123 -3.63 4.92 0.41
C ASP A 123 -3.33 6.41 0.68
N ALA A 124 -3.27 7.21 -0.38
CA ALA A 124 -3.11 8.66 -0.27
C ALA A 124 -4.32 9.32 0.43
N PHE A 125 -4.12 10.53 0.96
CA PHE A 125 -5.21 11.34 1.49
C PHE A 125 -6.33 11.50 0.46
N GLY A 126 -7.58 11.49 0.93
CA GLY A 126 -8.74 11.48 0.05
C GLY A 126 -8.76 12.64 -0.96
N ALA A 127 -9.32 12.40 -2.14
CA ALA A 127 -9.43 13.37 -3.23
C ALA A 127 -10.22 14.66 -2.88
N GLN A 128 -10.77 14.75 -1.68
CA GLN A 128 -11.37 15.98 -1.15
C GLN A 128 -10.33 16.87 -0.45
N VAL A 129 -9.26 16.27 0.05
CA VAL A 129 -8.18 16.93 0.78
C VAL A 129 -7.04 17.29 -0.16
N GLN A 130 -6.64 16.33 -1.00
CA GLN A 130 -5.54 16.48 -1.97
C GLN A 130 -5.98 15.93 -3.34
N PRO A 131 -6.81 16.68 -4.10
CA PRO A 131 -7.33 16.23 -5.40
C PRO A 131 -6.23 15.94 -6.42
N GLU A 132 -5.12 16.67 -6.37
CA GLU A 132 -3.97 16.52 -7.27
C GLU A 132 -3.34 15.11 -7.23
N LEU A 133 -3.43 14.41 -6.10
CA LEU A 133 -2.91 13.05 -5.97
C LEU A 133 -3.78 11.99 -6.69
N TRP A 134 -4.95 12.39 -7.19
CA TRP A 134 -5.93 11.51 -7.82
C TRP A 134 -6.12 11.80 -9.31
N GLU A 135 -5.16 12.50 -9.91
CA GLU A 135 -5.17 12.87 -11.32
C GLU A 135 -4.54 11.78 -12.21
N VAL A 136 -4.78 11.93 -13.51
CA VAL A 136 -4.23 11.02 -14.55
C VAL A 136 -2.71 10.97 -14.50
N SER A 137 -2.04 12.05 -14.18
CA SER A 137 -0.57 12.15 -14.06
C SER A 137 -0.01 11.17 -13.02
N ILE A 138 -0.64 11.07 -11.85
CA ILE A 138 -0.25 10.17 -10.78
C ILE A 138 -0.58 8.71 -11.16
N PHE A 139 -1.79 8.45 -11.66
CA PHE A 139 -2.14 7.08 -12.07
C PHE A 139 -1.32 6.59 -13.25
N ARG A 140 -0.81 7.47 -14.11
CA ARG A 140 0.15 7.09 -15.16
C ARG A 140 1.46 6.55 -14.57
N LYS A 141 1.96 7.17 -13.50
CA LYS A 141 3.14 6.69 -12.77
C LYS A 141 2.86 5.32 -12.13
N MET A 142 1.70 5.15 -11.50
CA MET A 142 1.29 3.86 -10.93
C MET A 142 1.18 2.77 -12.01
N TYR A 143 0.61 3.10 -13.16
CA TYR A 143 0.53 2.18 -14.29
C TYR A 143 1.93 1.75 -14.78
N ASN A 144 2.85 2.70 -14.88
CA ASN A 144 4.23 2.41 -15.29
C ASN A 144 4.96 1.56 -14.25
N ALA A 145 4.81 1.86 -12.97
CA ALA A 145 5.44 1.15 -11.85
C ALA A 145 5.00 -0.32 -11.73
N LEU A 146 3.77 -0.63 -12.12
CA LEU A 146 3.26 -2.00 -12.11
C LEU A 146 3.88 -2.85 -13.22
N LYS A 147 4.17 -4.10 -12.89
CA LYS A 147 4.43 -5.18 -13.85
C LYS A 147 3.16 -5.48 -14.68
N PRO A 148 3.29 -6.09 -15.89
CA PRO A 148 2.13 -6.62 -16.61
C PRO A 148 1.31 -7.54 -15.70
N ASN A 149 -0.01 -7.44 -15.77
CA ASN A 149 -0.97 -8.12 -14.90
C ASN A 149 -0.94 -7.72 -13.41
N GLY A 150 -0.16 -6.72 -13.02
CA GLY A 150 -0.13 -6.20 -11.65
C GLY A 150 -1.43 -5.47 -11.28
N TYR A 151 -1.65 -5.33 -9.98
CA TYR A 151 -2.89 -4.75 -9.42
C TYR A 151 -2.62 -3.48 -8.62
N LEU A 152 -3.59 -2.58 -8.65
CA LEU A 152 -3.68 -1.44 -7.74
C LEU A 152 -5.00 -1.53 -6.98
N VAL A 153 -4.95 -1.39 -5.66
CA VAL A 153 -6.14 -1.35 -4.80
C VAL A 153 -6.20 -0.04 -4.02
N THR A 154 -7.40 0.50 -3.88
CA THR A 154 -7.65 1.73 -3.13
C THR A 154 -9.05 1.74 -2.53
N TYR A 155 -9.18 2.40 -1.38
CA TYR A 155 -10.47 2.61 -0.74
C TYR A 155 -11.38 3.61 -1.49
N ALA A 156 -10.82 4.39 -2.41
CA ALA A 156 -11.57 5.40 -3.15
C ALA A 156 -12.50 4.76 -4.18
N ALA A 157 -13.70 5.35 -4.33
CA ALA A 157 -14.71 4.87 -5.26
C ALA A 157 -15.29 5.97 -6.16
N LYS A 158 -14.74 7.21 -6.11
CA LYS A 158 -15.24 8.33 -6.92
C LYS A 158 -15.13 8.03 -8.41
N GLY A 159 -16.17 8.41 -9.16
CA GLY A 159 -16.19 8.26 -10.61
C GLY A 159 -15.05 8.99 -11.33
N SER A 160 -14.58 10.13 -10.81
CA SER A 160 -13.40 10.84 -11.33
C SER A 160 -12.13 10.00 -11.21
N VAL A 161 -11.92 9.37 -10.06
CA VAL A 161 -10.76 8.48 -9.81
C VAL A 161 -10.77 7.29 -10.77
N ARG A 162 -11.93 6.63 -10.91
CA ARG A 162 -12.09 5.52 -11.86
C ARG A 162 -11.75 5.94 -13.29
N ARG A 163 -12.27 7.09 -13.75
CA ARG A 163 -11.98 7.59 -15.10
C ARG A 163 -10.51 7.94 -15.29
N ALA A 164 -9.85 8.51 -14.28
CA ALA A 164 -8.43 8.82 -14.33
C ALA A 164 -7.57 7.55 -14.48
N MET A 165 -7.91 6.47 -13.74
CA MET A 165 -7.26 5.16 -13.90
C MET A 165 -7.50 4.60 -15.31
N GLN A 166 -8.74 4.60 -15.80
CA GLN A 166 -9.09 4.10 -17.13
C GLN A 166 -8.36 4.87 -18.25
N ALA A 167 -8.20 6.17 -18.11
CA ALA A 167 -7.44 7.00 -19.04
C ALA A 167 -5.94 6.61 -19.11
N CYS A 168 -5.43 5.94 -18.06
CA CYS A 168 -4.07 5.39 -18.06
C CYS A 168 -3.96 4.00 -18.68
N GLY A 169 -5.08 3.33 -18.99
CA GLY A 169 -5.09 1.99 -19.55
C GLY A 169 -5.42 0.88 -18.55
N PHE A 170 -5.74 1.21 -17.31
CA PHE A 170 -6.20 0.21 -16.34
C PHE A 170 -7.56 -0.39 -16.69
N GLY A 171 -7.69 -1.69 -16.54
CA GLY A 171 -8.99 -2.35 -16.35
C GLY A 171 -9.43 -2.12 -14.90
N VAL A 172 -10.55 -1.40 -14.69
CA VAL A 172 -10.98 -0.97 -13.34
C VAL A 172 -12.28 -1.65 -12.95
N GLU A 173 -12.25 -2.33 -11.81
CA GLU A 173 -13.40 -2.98 -11.19
C GLU A 173 -13.91 -2.17 -9.99
N ARG A 174 -15.22 -2.15 -9.82
CA ARG A 174 -15.87 -1.71 -8.57
C ARG A 174 -16.16 -2.94 -7.74
N LEU A 175 -15.67 -2.94 -6.52
CA LEU A 175 -15.89 -4.01 -5.54
C LEU A 175 -16.66 -3.47 -4.33
N PRO A 176 -17.33 -4.33 -3.56
CA PRO A 176 -17.92 -3.92 -2.29
C PRO A 176 -16.88 -3.22 -1.41
N GLY A 177 -17.23 -2.10 -0.82
CA GLY A 177 -16.35 -1.32 0.05
C GLY A 177 -16.19 -1.93 1.45
N PRO A 178 -15.21 -1.44 2.22
CA PRO A 178 -15.10 -1.77 3.64
C PRO A 178 -16.31 -1.25 4.43
N PRO A 179 -16.49 -1.64 5.69
CA PRO A 179 -17.58 -1.13 6.52
C PRO A 179 -17.72 0.39 6.44
N MET A 180 -18.94 0.87 6.31
CA MET A 180 -19.34 2.28 6.12
C MET A 180 -18.98 2.88 4.74
N LYS A 181 -18.39 2.13 3.81
CA LYS A 181 -18.18 2.56 2.42
C LYS A 181 -18.89 1.57 1.48
N ARG A 182 -19.64 2.12 0.51
CA ARG A 182 -20.42 1.28 -0.42
C ARG A 182 -19.54 0.52 -1.40
N GLU A 183 -18.49 1.15 -1.89
CA GLU A 183 -17.63 0.63 -2.96
C GLU A 183 -16.15 0.96 -2.69
N MET A 184 -15.27 0.19 -3.31
CA MET A 184 -13.85 0.44 -3.48
C MET A 184 -13.45 0.19 -4.93
N LEU A 185 -12.24 0.57 -5.33
CA LEU A 185 -11.72 0.28 -6.67
C LEU A 185 -10.53 -0.68 -6.59
N ARG A 186 -10.52 -1.61 -7.54
CA ARG A 186 -9.36 -2.41 -7.90
C ARG A 186 -9.07 -2.21 -9.39
N ALA A 187 -7.82 -1.91 -9.72
CA ALA A 187 -7.37 -1.69 -11.08
C ALA A 187 -6.31 -2.74 -11.45
N ARG A 188 -6.31 -3.20 -12.71
CA ARG A 188 -5.34 -4.16 -13.24
C ARG A 188 -4.66 -3.57 -14.46
N LYS A 189 -3.34 -3.72 -14.53
CA LYS A 189 -2.55 -3.46 -15.74
C LYS A 189 -2.67 -4.65 -16.69
N GLY A 190 -3.01 -4.38 -17.94
CA GLY A 190 -3.06 -5.39 -19.02
C GLY A 190 -1.66 -5.82 -19.46
#